data_31f3960ff5a249efc152c8cd2d136697
#
_entry.id   31f3960ff5a249efc152c8cd2d136697
#
_cell.length_a   1.000
_cell.length_b   1.000
_cell.length_c   1.000
_cell.angle_alpha   90.00
_cell.angle_beta   90.00
_cell.angle_gamma   90.00
#
_symmetry.space_group_name_H-M   'P 1'
#
loop_
_entity.id
_entity.type
_entity.pdbx_description
1 polymer ?
#
loop_
_entity_poly.entity_id
_entity_poly.type
_entity_poly.pdbx_seq_one_letter_code
_entity_poly.pdbx_strand_id
1 'polypeptide(L)'
;MTVELRKVMLFRSRTLVLLPMLTCAGLMQAQHKPNVVIIFTDDQGYQDLGCYGSPLIQTPSIDGMAREGLKLTDFYVSASVSSASRAGLLTGRLNTRNGVKGVFFPESEGMSSEEITLAEALKEQGYATGCFGKWHLGDLKGHLPTDQGFDKYFGIPYSNDMYIGPSQKFASSAVFREGYT
;
A
#
# COMPACT_ATOMS: atom_id res chain seq x y z
N MET A 1 17.58 40.15 76.18
CA MET A 1 17.89 40.71 74.88
C MET A 1 17.32 39.78 73.81
N THR A 2 16.13 40.13 73.36
CA THR A 2 15.21 39.28 72.55
C THR A 2 15.42 39.63 71.11
N VAL A 3 15.72 38.63 70.29
CA VAL A 3 15.79 38.76 68.81
C VAL A 3 14.58 38.10 68.24
N GLU A 4 13.69 38.84 67.64
CA GLU A 4 12.51 38.47 66.92
C GLU A 4 12.93 37.93 65.51
N LEU A 5 12.62 36.71 65.21
CA LEU A 5 12.75 36.18 63.88
C LEU A 5 11.45 36.34 63.08
N ARG A 6 11.50 37.25 62.12
CA ARG A 6 10.42 37.54 61.18
C ARG A 6 10.13 36.30 60.30
N LYS A 7 8.87 35.89 60.31
CA LYS A 7 8.30 34.93 59.35
C LYS A 7 8.39 35.51 57.93
N VAL A 8 9.22 34.98 57.11
CA VAL A 8 9.18 35.19 55.67
C VAL A 8 8.10 34.28 55.08
N MET A 9 7.02 34.88 54.64
CA MET A 9 5.89 34.27 54.02
C MET A 9 6.27 33.97 52.56
N LEU A 10 6.59 32.71 52.25
CA LEU A 10 6.84 32.21 50.89
C LEU A 10 5.50 31.98 50.21
N PHE A 11 4.97 33.03 49.56
CA PHE A 11 4.00 32.86 48.49
C PHE A 11 4.76 32.42 47.24
N ARG A 12 4.77 31.15 46.92
CA ARG A 12 5.23 30.64 45.65
C ARG A 12 4.11 29.93 44.95
N SER A 13 3.42 30.69 44.17
CA SER A 13 3.16 30.48 42.75
C SER A 13 3.05 29.02 42.33
N ARG A 14 1.84 28.45 42.55
CA ARG A 14 1.38 27.23 41.87
C ARG A 14 0.85 27.49 40.46
N THR A 15 0.85 28.76 40.02
CA THR A 15 0.28 29.21 38.75
C THR A 15 1.29 29.27 37.60
N LEU A 16 2.59 29.12 37.84
CA LEU A 16 3.60 29.29 36.80
C LEU A 16 3.98 27.97 36.08
N VAL A 17 3.54 26.81 36.60
CA VAL A 17 3.88 25.49 36.02
C VAL A 17 2.80 24.97 35.03
N LEU A 18 1.59 25.53 35.13
CA LEU A 18 0.48 25.13 34.24
C LEU A 18 0.46 25.84 32.89
N LEU A 19 1.09 26.99 32.76
CA LEU A 19 1.08 27.77 31.51
C LEU A 19 1.92 27.13 30.36
N PRO A 20 3.11 26.56 30.59
CA PRO A 20 3.85 25.91 29.54
C PRO A 20 3.25 24.54 29.12
N MET A 21 2.46 23.88 29.98
CA MET A 21 1.78 22.63 29.59
C MET A 21 0.56 22.87 28.68
N LEU A 22 -0.13 23.99 28.83
CA LEU A 22 -1.25 24.31 27.93
C LEU A 22 -0.79 24.74 26.53
N THR A 23 0.40 25.34 26.41
CA THR A 23 0.93 25.74 25.10
C THR A 23 1.50 24.59 24.27
N CYS A 24 1.92 23.48 24.89
CA CYS A 24 2.33 22.26 24.16
C CYS A 24 1.15 21.43 23.65
N ALA A 25 -0.02 21.56 24.25
CA ALA A 25 -1.21 20.82 23.79
C ALA A 25 -1.82 21.41 22.49
N GLY A 26 -1.43 22.62 22.09
CA GLY A 26 -1.97 23.30 20.90
C GLY A 26 -1.24 23.05 19.59
N LEU A 27 -0.17 22.25 19.57
CA LEU A 27 0.65 22.01 18.37
C LEU A 27 0.63 20.56 17.86
N MET A 28 -0.31 19.74 18.29
CA MET A 28 -0.64 18.52 17.56
C MET A 28 -1.46 18.90 16.31
N GLN A 29 -0.80 19.49 15.34
CA GLN A 29 -1.35 19.62 14.01
C GLN A 29 -1.63 18.21 13.53
N ALA A 30 -2.90 17.91 13.23
CA ALA A 30 -3.28 16.62 12.63
C ALA A 30 -2.44 16.45 11.38
N GLN A 31 -1.45 15.56 11.44
CA GLN A 31 -0.56 15.28 10.32
C GLN A 31 -1.44 14.72 9.21
N HIS A 32 -1.59 15.47 8.12
CA HIS A 32 -2.39 15.05 6.98
C HIS A 32 -1.78 13.76 6.41
N LYS A 33 -2.53 12.66 6.46
CA LYS A 33 -2.06 11.38 5.94
C LYS A 33 -1.82 11.52 4.43
N PRO A 34 -0.65 11.14 3.90
CA PRO A 34 -0.37 11.23 2.48
C PRO A 34 -1.23 10.24 1.69
N ASN A 35 -1.60 10.58 0.47
CA ASN A 35 -2.13 9.61 -0.47
C ASN A 35 -1.01 8.64 -0.90
N VAL A 36 -1.36 7.37 -1.08
CA VAL A 36 -0.44 6.33 -1.53
C VAL A 36 -0.90 5.82 -2.89
N VAL A 37 -0.06 5.96 -3.90
CA VAL A 37 -0.30 5.43 -5.25
C VAL A 37 0.83 4.49 -5.61
N ILE A 38 0.48 3.22 -5.92
CA ILE A 38 1.43 2.20 -6.38
C ILE A 38 1.15 1.93 -7.86
N ILE A 39 2.15 2.13 -8.70
CA ILE A 39 2.12 1.77 -10.11
C ILE A 39 3.04 0.56 -10.27
N PHE A 40 2.42 -0.62 -10.41
CA PHE A 40 3.14 -1.88 -10.51
C PHE A 40 2.99 -2.44 -11.93
N THR A 41 4.05 -2.29 -12.70
CA THR A 41 4.12 -2.73 -14.09
C THR A 41 4.21 -4.25 -14.20
N ASP A 42 3.91 -4.78 -15.38
CA ASP A 42 3.98 -6.20 -15.72
C ASP A 42 5.11 -6.43 -16.73
N ASP A 43 5.99 -7.39 -16.46
CA ASP A 43 7.12 -7.80 -17.31
C ASP A 43 8.02 -6.63 -17.80
N GLN A 44 8.26 -5.63 -16.95
CA GLN A 44 9.11 -4.49 -17.27
C GLN A 44 10.53 -4.69 -16.75
N GLY A 45 11.51 -4.60 -17.64
CA GLY A 45 12.93 -4.62 -17.30
C GLY A 45 13.48 -3.26 -16.89
N TYR A 46 14.65 -3.23 -16.25
CA TYR A 46 15.30 -1.99 -15.86
C TYR A 46 15.57 -1.04 -17.05
N GLN A 47 16.07 -1.58 -18.17
CA GLN A 47 16.38 -0.78 -19.36
C GLN A 47 15.16 -0.37 -20.19
N ASP A 48 13.96 -0.65 -19.74
CA ASP A 48 12.74 -0.16 -20.39
C ASP A 48 12.38 1.27 -19.97
N LEU A 49 13.14 1.85 -19.04
CA LEU A 49 12.95 3.22 -18.58
C LEU A 49 14.16 4.11 -18.89
N GLY A 50 13.91 5.35 -19.32
CA GLY A 50 14.95 6.33 -19.62
C GLY A 50 15.86 6.62 -18.42
N CYS A 51 15.28 6.76 -17.21
CA CYS A 51 16.04 6.99 -15.99
C CYS A 51 16.97 5.81 -15.60
N TYR A 52 16.78 4.64 -16.16
CA TYR A 52 17.67 3.47 -16.02
C TYR A 52 18.52 3.20 -17.27
N GLY A 53 18.54 4.14 -18.21
CA GLY A 53 19.45 4.09 -19.35
C GLY A 53 18.89 3.40 -20.60
N SER A 54 17.57 3.41 -20.79
CA SER A 54 16.98 2.91 -22.04
C SER A 54 17.53 3.68 -23.24
N PRO A 55 18.08 2.98 -24.25
CA PRO A 55 18.58 3.65 -25.45
C PRO A 55 17.47 3.96 -26.46
N LEU A 56 16.32 3.33 -26.35
CA LEU A 56 15.24 3.37 -27.36
C LEU A 56 13.92 3.91 -26.81
N ILE A 57 13.63 3.65 -25.53
CA ILE A 57 12.35 3.99 -24.93
C ILE A 57 12.47 5.30 -24.15
N GLN A 58 11.61 6.25 -24.48
CA GLN A 58 11.53 7.53 -23.78
C GLN A 58 10.41 7.50 -22.75
N THR A 59 10.73 7.78 -21.50
CA THR A 59 9.78 7.77 -20.38
C THR A 59 9.82 9.09 -19.58
N PRO A 60 9.53 10.25 -20.23
CA PRO A 60 9.81 11.56 -19.64
C PRO A 60 9.08 11.81 -18.32
N SER A 61 7.87 11.30 -18.15
CA SER A 61 7.10 11.42 -16.91
C SER A 61 7.70 10.60 -15.77
N ILE A 62 8.07 9.33 -16.03
CA ILE A 62 8.72 8.46 -15.04
C ILE A 62 10.12 8.98 -14.71
N ASP A 63 10.85 9.46 -15.72
CA ASP A 63 12.17 10.09 -15.53
C ASP A 63 12.06 11.36 -14.68
N GLY A 64 10.95 12.10 -14.82
CA GLY A 64 10.60 13.23 -13.94
C GLY A 64 10.43 12.79 -12.49
N MET A 65 9.62 11.76 -12.25
CA MET A 65 9.42 11.19 -10.91
C MET A 65 10.75 10.72 -10.30
N ALA A 66 11.63 10.10 -11.10
CA ALA A 66 12.95 9.65 -10.63
C ALA A 66 13.88 10.81 -10.25
N ARG A 67 13.75 11.98 -10.89
CA ARG A 67 14.52 13.18 -10.53
C ARG A 67 14.01 13.88 -9.27
N GLU A 68 12.71 13.84 -9.05
CA GLU A 68 12.04 14.51 -7.92
C GLU A 68 11.97 13.63 -6.66
N GLY A 69 12.09 12.32 -6.82
CA GLY A 69 11.97 11.35 -5.76
C GLY A 69 13.23 10.52 -5.53
N LEU A 70 13.04 9.30 -5.09
CA LEU A 70 14.11 8.33 -4.84
C LEU A 70 14.14 7.27 -5.95
N LYS A 71 15.28 7.12 -6.62
CA LYS A 71 15.54 6.05 -7.58
C LYS A 71 16.29 4.90 -6.88
N LEU A 72 15.68 3.72 -6.85
CA LEU A 72 16.30 2.51 -6.28
C LEU A 72 16.97 1.71 -7.40
N THR A 73 18.28 1.48 -7.29
CA THR A 73 19.08 0.79 -8.30
C THR A 73 19.18 -0.71 -8.09
N ASP A 74 18.89 -1.18 -6.87
CA ASP A 74 19.02 -2.57 -6.46
C ASP A 74 17.74 -3.04 -5.74
N PHE A 75 16.59 -2.69 -6.29
CA PHE A 75 15.29 -3.11 -5.80
C PHE A 75 14.76 -4.27 -6.65
N TYR A 76 14.40 -5.37 -6.00
CA TYR A 76 13.96 -6.58 -6.66
C TYR A 76 12.56 -7.00 -6.19
N VAL A 77 11.77 -7.53 -7.10
CA VAL A 77 10.51 -8.19 -6.76
C VAL A 77 10.79 -9.54 -6.09
N SER A 78 9.83 -10.04 -5.31
CA SER A 78 10.00 -11.29 -4.56
C SER A 78 10.08 -12.55 -5.43
N ALA A 79 9.59 -12.48 -6.66
CA ALA A 79 9.61 -13.58 -7.63
C ALA A 79 9.50 -13.04 -9.06
N SER A 80 9.93 -13.84 -10.03
CA SER A 80 9.86 -13.50 -11.46
C SER A 80 8.50 -13.76 -12.09
N VAL A 81 7.57 -14.43 -11.40
CA VAL A 81 6.23 -14.76 -11.91
C VAL A 81 5.17 -13.92 -11.25
N SER A 82 4.13 -13.61 -12.01
CA SER A 82 3.14 -12.59 -11.71
C SER A 82 2.46 -12.76 -10.34
N SER A 83 1.84 -13.91 -10.07
CA SER A 83 1.10 -14.12 -8.80
C SER A 83 2.02 -14.00 -7.58
N ALA A 84 3.18 -14.66 -7.61
CA ALA A 84 4.13 -14.65 -6.50
C ALA A 84 4.72 -13.24 -6.25
N SER A 85 5.02 -12.49 -7.32
CA SER A 85 5.50 -11.12 -7.24
C SER A 85 4.43 -10.17 -6.65
N ARG A 86 3.18 -10.29 -7.12
CA ARG A 86 2.04 -9.49 -6.65
C ARG A 86 1.71 -9.78 -5.19
N ALA A 87 1.70 -11.06 -4.81
CA ALA A 87 1.52 -11.46 -3.41
C ALA A 87 2.61 -10.88 -2.51
N GLY A 88 3.87 -10.92 -2.95
CA GLY A 88 4.98 -10.33 -2.22
C GLY A 88 4.84 -8.83 -2.01
N LEU A 89 4.41 -8.09 -3.04
CA LEU A 89 4.13 -6.66 -2.96
C LEU A 89 3.02 -6.35 -1.94
N LEU A 90 1.89 -7.06 -2.07
CA LEU A 90 0.71 -6.77 -1.25
C LEU A 90 0.86 -7.17 0.21
N THR A 91 1.59 -8.26 0.49
CA THR A 91 1.76 -8.77 1.86
C THR A 91 3.04 -8.29 2.55
N GLY A 92 3.97 -7.67 1.81
CA GLY A 92 5.31 -7.34 2.31
C GLY A 92 6.14 -8.57 2.71
N ARG A 93 5.71 -9.79 2.29
CA ARG A 93 6.35 -11.07 2.64
C ARG A 93 6.93 -11.74 1.40
N LEU A 94 8.04 -12.42 1.56
CA LEU A 94 8.56 -13.26 0.49
C LEU A 94 7.51 -14.30 0.07
N ASN A 95 7.40 -14.55 -1.22
CA ASN A 95 6.43 -15.49 -1.80
C ASN A 95 6.52 -16.91 -1.22
N THR A 96 7.69 -17.35 -0.78
CA THR A 96 7.88 -18.62 -0.08
C THR A 96 7.23 -18.65 1.32
N ARG A 97 6.97 -17.49 1.92
CA ARG A 97 6.37 -17.35 3.24
C ARG A 97 4.87 -17.06 3.20
N ASN A 98 4.38 -16.43 2.13
CA ASN A 98 2.94 -16.21 1.94
C ASN A 98 2.25 -17.35 1.17
N GLY A 99 2.98 -18.43 0.87
CA GLY A 99 2.44 -19.63 0.23
C GLY A 99 2.29 -19.54 -1.29
N VAL A 100 2.46 -18.37 -1.91
CA VAL A 100 2.28 -18.19 -3.37
C VAL A 100 3.60 -18.47 -4.07
N LYS A 101 3.80 -19.71 -4.51
CA LYS A 101 5.08 -20.16 -5.09
C LYS A 101 5.15 -20.05 -6.61
N GLY A 102 4.02 -19.89 -7.28
CA GLY A 102 3.92 -19.91 -8.74
C GLY A 102 2.82 -19.01 -9.26
N VAL A 103 2.35 -19.29 -10.45
CA VAL A 103 1.26 -18.59 -11.13
C VAL A 103 -0.06 -19.29 -10.80
N PHE A 104 -1.06 -18.52 -10.44
CA PHE A 104 -2.43 -18.99 -10.35
C PHE A 104 -3.08 -19.02 -11.73
N PHE A 105 -3.97 -19.97 -11.93
CA PHE A 105 -4.80 -20.09 -13.13
C PHE A 105 -6.27 -19.83 -12.77
N PRO A 106 -7.11 -19.49 -13.76
CA PRO A 106 -8.54 -19.35 -13.55
C PRO A 106 -9.14 -20.56 -12.81
N GLU A 107 -10.08 -20.27 -11.89
CA GLU A 107 -10.77 -21.26 -11.06
C GLU A 107 -9.87 -21.99 -10.03
N SER A 108 -8.61 -21.59 -9.89
CA SER A 108 -7.75 -22.09 -8.81
C SER A 108 -7.96 -21.29 -7.53
N GLU A 109 -7.62 -21.91 -6.39
CA GLU A 109 -7.50 -21.17 -5.14
C GLU A 109 -6.47 -20.05 -5.31
N GLY A 110 -6.76 -18.90 -4.72
CA GLY A 110 -5.90 -17.72 -4.78
C GLY A 110 -4.95 -17.62 -3.58
N MET A 111 -4.44 -16.42 -3.38
CA MET A 111 -3.69 -16.07 -2.18
C MET A 111 -4.59 -16.27 -0.94
N SER A 112 -4.03 -16.85 0.13
CA SER A 112 -4.78 -17.09 1.36
C SER A 112 -5.41 -15.80 1.90
N SER A 113 -6.67 -15.88 2.33
CA SER A 113 -7.37 -14.80 3.00
C SER A 113 -6.86 -14.51 4.42
N GLU A 114 -5.97 -15.34 4.93
CA GLU A 114 -5.28 -15.10 6.22
C GLU A 114 -4.07 -14.16 6.07
N GLU A 115 -3.62 -13.91 4.85
CA GLU A 115 -2.56 -12.94 4.58
C GLU A 115 -3.10 -11.52 4.70
N ILE A 116 -2.47 -10.71 5.53
CA ILE A 116 -2.81 -9.29 5.65
C ILE A 116 -2.17 -8.52 4.49
N THR A 117 -3.00 -7.88 3.71
CA THR A 117 -2.55 -7.06 2.57
C THR A 117 -2.25 -5.63 2.97
N LEU A 118 -1.47 -4.94 2.14
CA LEU A 118 -1.25 -3.50 2.26
C LEU A 118 -2.57 -2.70 2.23
N ALA A 119 -3.57 -3.18 1.44
CA ALA A 119 -4.88 -2.53 1.38
C ALA A 119 -5.62 -2.63 2.72
N GLU A 120 -5.63 -3.81 3.35
CA GLU A 120 -6.22 -4.00 4.67
C GLU A 120 -5.52 -3.16 5.74
N ALA A 121 -4.19 -3.17 5.76
CA ALA A 121 -3.41 -2.38 6.69
C ALA A 121 -3.65 -0.86 6.55
N LEU A 122 -3.79 -0.36 5.33
CA LEU A 122 -4.12 1.04 5.07
C LEU A 122 -5.58 1.36 5.43
N LYS A 123 -6.50 0.43 5.17
CA LYS A 123 -7.91 0.57 5.52
C LYS A 123 -8.11 0.69 7.03
N GLU A 124 -7.39 -0.08 7.84
CA GLU A 124 -7.37 0.07 9.31
C GLU A 124 -6.91 1.46 9.75
N GLN A 125 -6.10 2.12 8.94
CA GLN A 125 -5.69 3.50 9.15
C GLN A 125 -6.68 4.52 8.58
N GLY A 126 -7.84 4.11 8.08
CA GLY A 126 -8.90 4.97 7.55
C GLY A 126 -8.65 5.45 6.11
N TYR A 127 -7.84 4.77 5.33
CA TYR A 127 -7.71 5.03 3.90
C TYR A 127 -8.87 4.39 3.13
N ALA A 128 -9.35 5.07 2.09
CA ALA A 128 -10.11 4.44 1.03
C ALA A 128 -9.13 3.73 0.08
N THR A 129 -9.48 2.52 -0.36
CA THR A 129 -8.58 1.65 -1.11
C THR A 129 -9.16 1.27 -2.47
N GLY A 130 -8.34 1.25 -3.51
CA GLY A 130 -8.75 0.88 -4.86
C GLY A 130 -7.68 0.09 -5.60
N CYS A 131 -8.11 -0.97 -6.29
CA CYS A 131 -7.24 -1.76 -7.16
C CYS A 131 -7.71 -1.60 -8.61
N PHE A 132 -6.78 -1.24 -9.50
CA PHE A 132 -7.07 -1.01 -10.91
C PHE A 132 -6.08 -1.79 -11.77
N GLY A 133 -6.60 -2.66 -12.66
CA GLY A 133 -5.80 -3.47 -13.56
C GLY A 133 -5.78 -4.95 -13.23
N LYS A 134 -4.67 -5.63 -13.54
CA LYS A 134 -4.48 -7.06 -13.35
C LYS A 134 -4.35 -7.41 -11.86
N TRP A 135 -5.13 -8.39 -11.39
CA TRP A 135 -5.07 -8.91 -10.03
C TRP A 135 -4.11 -10.10 -9.87
N HIS A 136 -4.40 -11.19 -10.50
CA HIS A 136 -3.63 -12.45 -10.57
C HIS A 136 -3.39 -13.16 -9.23
N LEU A 137 -4.31 -12.98 -8.26
CA LEU A 137 -4.21 -13.62 -6.94
C LEU A 137 -5.45 -14.43 -6.55
N GLY A 138 -6.26 -14.79 -7.54
CA GLY A 138 -7.46 -15.61 -7.40
C GLY A 138 -8.72 -14.89 -7.90
N ASP A 139 -9.69 -15.66 -8.38
CA ASP A 139 -10.98 -15.19 -8.91
C ASP A 139 -12.19 -15.81 -8.20
N LEU A 140 -11.95 -16.76 -7.33
CA LEU A 140 -12.99 -17.35 -6.50
C LEU A 140 -13.36 -16.42 -5.34
N LYS A 141 -14.56 -16.62 -4.80
CA LYS A 141 -15.05 -15.90 -3.62
C LYS A 141 -14.05 -16.06 -2.46
N GLY A 142 -13.72 -14.96 -1.80
CA GLY A 142 -12.71 -14.88 -0.73
C GLY A 142 -11.29 -14.54 -1.23
N HIS A 143 -11.07 -14.52 -2.56
CA HIS A 143 -9.76 -14.22 -3.14
C HIS A 143 -9.77 -13.02 -4.09
N LEU A 144 -10.92 -12.36 -4.24
CA LEU A 144 -11.05 -11.16 -5.07
C LEU A 144 -10.36 -9.96 -4.39
N PRO A 145 -9.95 -8.92 -5.13
CA PRO A 145 -9.39 -7.71 -4.53
C PRO A 145 -10.27 -7.12 -3.43
N THR A 146 -11.59 -7.16 -3.62
CA THR A 146 -12.55 -6.65 -2.62
C THR A 146 -12.64 -7.54 -1.37
N ASP A 147 -12.29 -8.80 -1.46
CA ASP A 147 -12.17 -9.71 -0.32
C ASP A 147 -10.83 -9.54 0.41
N GLN A 148 -9.86 -8.88 -0.23
CA GLN A 148 -8.48 -8.68 0.22
C GLN A 148 -8.19 -7.19 0.54
N GLY A 149 -9.19 -6.48 1.06
CA GLY A 149 -9.04 -5.14 1.63
C GLY A 149 -9.30 -3.97 0.69
N PHE A 150 -9.51 -4.16 -0.61
CA PHE A 150 -9.85 -3.06 -1.50
C PHE A 150 -11.34 -2.74 -1.48
N ASP A 151 -11.68 -1.45 -1.34
CA ASP A 151 -13.07 -0.97 -1.41
C ASP A 151 -13.61 -1.02 -2.84
N LYS A 152 -12.72 -0.82 -3.84
CA LYS A 152 -13.08 -0.79 -5.25
C LYS A 152 -12.10 -1.60 -6.08
N TYR A 153 -12.64 -2.29 -7.08
CA TYR A 153 -11.84 -3.01 -8.06
C TYR A 153 -12.37 -2.78 -9.47
N PHE A 154 -11.46 -2.44 -10.39
CA PHE A 154 -11.73 -2.41 -11.82
C PHE A 154 -10.53 -2.99 -12.58
N GLY A 155 -10.71 -4.14 -13.23
CA GLY A 155 -9.61 -4.78 -13.95
C GLY A 155 -9.92 -6.21 -14.38
N ILE A 156 -8.86 -6.98 -14.62
CA ILE A 156 -8.92 -8.38 -15.02
C ILE A 156 -8.35 -9.27 -13.91
N PRO A 157 -9.02 -10.37 -13.54
CA PRO A 157 -8.56 -11.23 -12.45
C PRO A 157 -7.25 -11.96 -12.77
N TYR A 158 -6.92 -12.19 -14.05
CA TYR A 158 -5.69 -12.84 -14.51
C TYR A 158 -5.00 -12.03 -15.61
N SER A 159 -3.97 -12.59 -16.24
CA SER A 159 -3.35 -11.97 -17.42
C SER A 159 -4.21 -12.17 -18.67
N ASN A 160 -4.07 -11.29 -19.65
CA ASN A 160 -4.87 -11.28 -20.87
C ASN A 160 -4.66 -12.53 -21.75
N ASP A 161 -3.49 -13.15 -21.68
CA ASP A 161 -3.14 -14.39 -22.38
C ASP A 161 -3.83 -15.64 -21.80
N MET A 162 -4.40 -15.58 -20.61
CA MET A 162 -5.18 -16.66 -20.00
C MET A 162 -6.65 -16.67 -20.45
N TYR A 163 -7.05 -15.77 -21.34
CA TYR A 163 -8.43 -15.59 -21.81
C TYR A 163 -8.62 -16.10 -23.25
N ILE A 164 -7.91 -17.11 -23.67
CA ILE A 164 -7.95 -17.62 -25.05
C ILE A 164 -8.93 -18.79 -25.15
N GLY A 165 -10.17 -18.54 -25.54
CA GLY A 165 -11.13 -19.57 -25.96
C GLY A 165 -12.60 -19.08 -25.95
N PRO A 166 -13.42 -19.55 -26.91
CA PRO A 166 -14.82 -19.13 -27.03
C PRO A 166 -15.75 -19.67 -25.91
N SER A 167 -15.26 -20.55 -25.06
CA SER A 167 -16.01 -21.15 -23.95
C SER A 167 -15.76 -20.43 -22.60
N GLN A 168 -14.83 -19.51 -22.52
CA GLN A 168 -14.57 -18.82 -21.28
C GLN A 168 -15.54 -17.64 -21.10
N LYS A 169 -16.41 -17.76 -20.13
CA LYS A 169 -17.43 -16.78 -19.73
C LYS A 169 -16.82 -15.51 -19.10
N PHE A 170 -15.84 -14.93 -19.76
CA PHE A 170 -15.06 -13.79 -19.22
C PHE A 170 -15.67 -12.42 -19.50
N ALA A 171 -16.72 -12.36 -20.30
CA ALA A 171 -17.41 -11.09 -20.57
C ALA A 171 -18.02 -10.44 -19.30
N SER A 172 -18.10 -11.17 -18.18
CA SER A 172 -18.67 -10.66 -16.95
C SER A 172 -17.65 -10.26 -15.88
N SER A 173 -16.37 -10.51 -16.06
CA SER A 173 -15.36 -10.27 -15.03
C SER A 173 -14.53 -9.00 -15.20
N ALA A 174 -14.73 -8.25 -16.28
CA ALA A 174 -14.41 -6.83 -16.29
C ALA A 174 -15.47 -6.09 -15.47
N VAL A 175 -15.58 -6.44 -14.20
CA VAL A 175 -16.67 -5.96 -13.34
C VAL A 175 -16.11 -4.86 -12.46
N PHE A 176 -16.70 -3.69 -12.63
CA PHE A 176 -16.73 -2.70 -11.57
C PHE A 176 -17.46 -3.34 -10.38
N ARG A 177 -16.74 -3.78 -9.38
CA ARG A 177 -17.33 -4.26 -8.12
C ARG A 177 -17.05 -3.22 -7.05
N GLU A 178 -18.10 -2.53 -6.66
CA GLU A 178 -18.14 -1.91 -5.34
C GLU A 178 -18.28 -3.03 -4.31
N GLY A 179 -17.54 -2.93 -3.21
CA GLY A 179 -17.61 -3.94 -2.15
C GLY A 179 -19.06 -4.12 -1.69
N TYR A 180 -19.49 -5.36 -1.56
CA TYR A 180 -20.77 -5.67 -0.94
C TYR A 180 -20.69 -5.26 0.54
N THR A 181 -21.51 -4.29 0.92
CA THR A 181 -21.86 -4.04 2.33
C THR A 181 -22.82 -5.11 2.82
#